data_e829e7ca5c91ce0088e6bbf458378440
#
_entry.id   e829e7ca5c91ce0088e6bbf458378440
#
_cell.length_a   1.000
_cell.length_b   1.000
_cell.length_c   1.000
_cell.angle_alpha   90.00
_cell.angle_beta   90.00
_cell.angle_gamma   90.00
#
_symmetry.space_group_name_H-M   'P 1'
#
loop_
_entity.id
_entity.type
_entity.pdbx_description
1 polymer ?
#
loop_
_entity_poly.entity_id
_entity_poly.type
_entity_poly.pdbx_seq_one_letter_code
_entity_poly.pdbx_strand_id
1 'polypeptide(L)'
;MKWILALSLLAATPLAGQEYGEVLAVGGGEVIVGESLNENSPGYVYVYGRESGGAWAELQRLEASNSAAGDHFGRTVTLSGDQLLVGATVLEAIYVFEKDGGDQWRETQILTASDAYAGNSIGRISAADGDHFLTASWANS
;
A
#
# COMPACT_ATOMS: atom_id res chain seq x y z
N MET A 1 30.46 5.83 7.11
CA MET A 1 29.65 6.87 7.77
C MET A 1 28.20 6.54 7.45
N LYS A 2 27.45 6.01 8.43
CA LYS A 2 26.03 5.63 8.22
C LYS A 2 25.18 6.88 8.41
N TRP A 3 24.57 7.34 7.33
CA TRP A 3 23.60 8.43 7.38
C TRP A 3 22.27 7.86 7.92
N ILE A 4 21.92 8.24 9.12
CA ILE A 4 20.56 8.05 9.61
C ILE A 4 19.71 9.13 8.93
N LEU A 5 18.91 8.73 7.95
CA LEU A 5 17.92 9.61 7.36
C LEU A 5 16.81 9.82 8.40
N ALA A 6 16.82 10.97 9.05
CA ALA A 6 15.61 11.47 9.67
C ALA A 6 14.69 11.95 8.53
N LEU A 7 13.71 11.17 8.18
CA LEU A 7 12.62 11.60 7.31
C LEU A 7 11.82 12.63 8.11
N SER A 8 12.16 13.92 7.97
CA SER A 8 11.27 14.97 8.47
C SER A 8 10.09 15.05 7.51
N LEU A 9 9.11 14.18 7.69
CA LEU A 9 7.80 14.36 7.13
C LEU A 9 7.29 15.70 7.67
N LEU A 10 7.09 16.68 6.80
CA LEU A 10 6.21 17.80 7.13
C LEU A 10 4.80 17.19 7.22
N ALA A 11 4.46 16.73 8.41
CA ALA A 11 3.19 16.16 8.69
C ALA A 11 2.12 17.22 8.50
N ALA A 12 1.21 16.97 7.57
CA ALA A 12 -0.17 17.36 7.82
C ALA A 12 -0.50 16.78 9.21
N THR A 13 -0.95 17.62 10.14
CA THR A 13 -1.29 17.17 11.50
C THR A 13 -2.27 16.00 11.39
N PRO A 14 -1.93 14.80 11.87
CA PRO A 14 -2.88 13.70 11.81
C PRO A 14 -4.09 14.09 12.65
N LEU A 15 -5.27 14.05 12.03
CA LEU A 15 -6.51 14.04 12.79
C LEU A 15 -6.46 12.80 13.67
N ALA A 16 -6.82 12.97 14.96
CA ALA A 16 -6.82 11.88 15.91
C ALA A 16 -7.63 10.68 15.36
N GLY A 17 -6.98 9.53 15.21
CA GLY A 17 -7.57 8.32 14.64
C GLY A 17 -7.02 7.89 13.29
N GLN A 18 -6.08 8.61 12.69
CA GLN A 18 -5.40 8.20 11.46
C GLN A 18 -4.08 7.50 11.81
N GLU A 19 -3.99 6.22 11.52
CA GLU A 19 -2.74 5.47 11.61
C GLU A 19 -1.97 5.57 10.29
N TYR A 20 -1.29 6.72 10.12
CA TYR A 20 -0.38 6.96 9.01
C TYR A 20 0.98 6.32 9.29
N GLY A 21 1.50 5.55 8.32
CA GLY A 21 2.84 5.00 8.42
C GLY A 21 2.96 3.71 9.21
N GLU A 22 1.87 3.03 9.52
CA GLU A 22 1.88 1.72 10.15
C GLU A 22 2.52 0.66 9.21
N VAL A 23 2.35 0.82 7.93
CA VAL A 23 2.85 -0.10 6.90
C VAL A 23 3.75 0.63 5.92
N LEU A 24 4.95 0.08 5.72
CA LEU A 24 5.99 0.65 4.87
C LEU A 24 6.61 -0.42 3.97
N ALA A 25 6.90 -0.05 2.73
CA ALA A 25 7.80 -0.80 1.85
C ALA A 25 8.84 0.16 1.25
N VAL A 26 10.05 -0.35 1.00
CA VAL A 26 11.15 0.44 0.43
C VAL A 26 11.80 -0.34 -0.70
N GLY A 27 11.91 0.26 -1.86
CA GLY A 27 12.58 -0.34 -3.03
C GLY A 27 12.53 0.60 -4.23
N GLY A 28 13.32 0.33 -5.26
CA GLY A 28 13.31 1.14 -6.48
C GLY A 28 13.62 2.63 -6.30
N GLY A 29 14.20 3.04 -5.16
CA GLY A 29 14.42 4.44 -4.83
C GLY A 29 13.20 5.15 -4.22
N GLU A 30 12.15 4.41 -3.95
CA GLU A 30 10.89 4.91 -3.39
C GLU A 30 10.64 4.39 -1.96
N VAL A 31 9.82 5.13 -1.23
CA VAL A 31 9.22 4.73 0.05
C VAL A 31 7.71 4.72 -0.13
N ILE A 32 7.11 3.59 0.13
CA ILE A 32 5.66 3.37 0.00
C ILE A 32 5.06 3.34 1.41
N VAL A 33 4.03 4.13 1.65
CA VAL A 33 3.41 4.30 2.97
C VAL A 33 1.92 4.02 2.89
N GLY A 34 1.43 3.08 3.67
CA GLY A 34 -0.01 2.80 3.79
C GLY A 34 -0.67 3.66 4.87
N GLU A 35 -1.88 4.13 4.58
CA GLU A 35 -2.81 4.77 5.53
C GLU A 35 -4.17 4.08 5.39
N SER A 36 -4.46 3.10 6.24
CA SER A 36 -5.61 2.21 6.07
C SER A 36 -6.69 2.31 7.14
N LEU A 37 -6.40 2.88 8.31
CA LEU A 37 -7.32 2.81 9.45
C LEU A 37 -8.15 4.10 9.66
N ASN A 38 -8.56 4.73 8.58
CA ASN A 38 -9.47 5.85 8.64
C ASN A 38 -10.88 5.42 8.18
N GLU A 39 -11.79 5.21 9.11
CA GLU A 39 -13.17 4.78 8.84
C GLU A 39 -13.95 5.75 7.92
N ASN A 40 -13.48 6.98 7.77
CA ASN A 40 -14.09 8.00 6.92
C ASN A 40 -13.42 8.10 5.55
N SER A 41 -12.40 7.29 5.28
CA SER A 41 -11.71 7.22 3.99
C SER A 41 -11.59 5.78 3.50
N PRO A 42 -11.36 5.56 2.20
CA PRO A 42 -11.14 4.22 1.68
C PRO A 42 -9.80 3.61 2.11
N GLY A 43 -8.90 4.43 2.64
CA GLY A 43 -7.49 4.14 2.79
C GLY A 43 -6.71 4.63 1.56
N TYR A 44 -5.45 4.97 1.77
CA TYR A 44 -4.55 5.46 0.74
C TYR A 44 -3.18 4.82 0.85
N VAL A 45 -2.46 4.81 -0.28
CA VAL A 45 -1.04 4.48 -0.33
C VAL A 45 -0.30 5.64 -0.95
N TYR A 46 0.68 6.16 -0.24
CA TYR A 46 1.51 7.28 -0.67
C TYR A 46 2.86 6.76 -1.16
N VAL A 47 3.28 7.24 -2.30
CA VAL A 47 4.58 6.96 -2.91
C VAL A 47 5.46 8.19 -2.75
N TYR A 48 6.57 8.03 -2.06
CA TYR A 48 7.58 9.07 -1.90
C TYR A 48 8.84 8.69 -2.67
N GLY A 49 9.44 9.66 -3.32
CA GLY A 49 10.71 9.51 -4.00
C GLY A 49 11.58 10.73 -3.86
N ARG A 50 12.79 10.68 -4.43
CA ARG A 50 13.71 11.81 -4.43
C ARG A 50 13.52 12.66 -5.67
N GLU A 51 13.33 13.94 -5.47
CA GLU A 51 13.42 14.93 -6.54
C GLU A 51 14.87 15.13 -7.01
N SER A 52 15.05 15.80 -8.14
CA SER A 52 16.35 16.11 -8.72
C SER A 52 17.30 16.88 -7.78
N GLY A 53 16.74 17.59 -6.79
CA GLY A 53 17.47 18.27 -5.72
C GLY A 53 17.84 17.39 -4.53
N GLY A 54 17.44 16.10 -4.54
CA GLY A 54 17.70 15.14 -3.47
C GLY A 54 16.74 15.21 -2.29
N ALA A 55 15.79 16.14 -2.28
CA ALA A 55 14.73 16.19 -1.29
C ALA A 55 13.72 15.04 -1.52
N TRP A 56 13.12 14.54 -0.44
CA TRP A 56 12.02 13.61 -0.52
C TRP A 56 10.71 14.37 -0.76
N ALA A 57 9.90 13.89 -1.71
CA ALA A 57 8.59 14.44 -2.02
C ALA A 57 7.58 13.31 -2.26
N GLU A 58 6.31 13.60 -2.04
CA GLU A 58 5.22 12.75 -2.48
C GLU A 58 5.15 12.80 -4.01
N LEU A 59 5.35 11.65 -4.66
CA LEU A 59 5.29 11.51 -6.11
C LEU A 59 3.89 11.14 -6.57
N GLN A 60 3.20 10.31 -5.78
CA GLN A 60 1.88 9.80 -6.13
C GLN A 60 1.11 9.36 -4.88
N ARG A 61 -0.22 9.50 -4.94
CA ARG A 61 -1.15 8.89 -4.00
C ARG A 61 -2.02 7.89 -4.76
N LEU A 62 -2.09 6.66 -4.24
CA LEU A 62 -2.85 5.56 -4.82
C LEU A 62 -4.12 5.30 -4.01
N GLU A 63 -5.15 4.92 -4.72
CA GLU A 63 -6.45 4.54 -4.20
C GLU A 63 -6.97 3.36 -5.05
N ALA A 64 -7.75 2.46 -4.47
CA ALA A 64 -8.36 1.39 -5.23
C ALA A 64 -9.44 1.94 -6.17
N SER A 65 -9.53 1.38 -7.38
CA SER A 65 -10.48 1.83 -8.41
C SER A 65 -11.95 1.69 -8.01
N ASN A 66 -12.24 0.80 -7.06
CA ASN A 66 -13.57 0.50 -6.54
C ASN A 66 -13.72 0.80 -5.04
N SER A 67 -12.90 1.70 -4.50
CA SER A 67 -12.82 1.98 -3.07
C SER A 67 -14.03 2.74 -2.53
N ALA A 68 -14.35 2.46 -1.27
CA ALA A 68 -15.33 3.18 -0.46
C ALA A 68 -14.78 3.42 0.96
N ALA A 69 -15.37 4.34 1.70
CA ALA A 69 -14.96 4.61 3.08
C ALA A 69 -15.01 3.35 3.94
N GLY A 70 -13.96 3.10 4.71
CA GLY A 70 -13.84 1.93 5.58
C GLY A 70 -13.31 0.66 4.91
N ASP A 71 -12.89 0.70 3.65
CA ASP A 71 -12.38 -0.49 2.93
C ASP A 71 -10.99 -0.93 3.37
N HIS A 72 -10.27 -0.07 4.08
CA HIS A 72 -8.93 -0.34 4.58
C HIS A 72 -7.88 -0.64 3.48
N PHE A 73 -7.99 0.02 2.33
CA PHE A 73 -6.94 -0.02 1.30
C PHE A 73 -5.61 0.50 1.87
N GLY A 74 -4.51 -0.17 1.54
CA GLY A 74 -3.20 0.16 2.13
C GLY A 74 -2.91 -0.53 3.47
N ARG A 75 -3.75 -1.50 3.90
CA ARG A 75 -3.53 -2.28 5.13
C ARG A 75 -2.25 -3.09 5.09
N THR A 76 -1.84 -3.52 3.91
CA THR A 76 -0.53 -4.09 3.63
C THR A 76 0.01 -3.53 2.33
N VAL A 77 1.32 -3.34 2.26
CA VAL A 77 2.04 -2.96 1.05
C VAL A 77 3.26 -3.85 0.88
N THR A 78 3.48 -4.36 -0.32
CA THR A 78 4.63 -5.19 -0.64
C THR A 78 5.14 -4.81 -2.02
N LEU A 79 6.39 -4.44 -2.10
CA LEU A 79 7.08 -4.10 -3.35
C LEU A 79 7.94 -5.30 -3.78
N SER A 80 7.76 -5.74 -5.02
CA SER A 80 8.55 -6.79 -5.65
C SER A 80 8.90 -6.40 -7.08
N GLY A 81 10.14 -5.97 -7.31
CA GLY A 81 10.54 -5.44 -8.62
C GLY A 81 9.70 -4.24 -9.02
N ASP A 82 9.07 -4.33 -10.18
CA ASP A 82 8.20 -3.29 -10.75
C ASP A 82 6.71 -3.48 -10.38
N GLN A 83 6.42 -4.36 -9.42
CA GLN A 83 5.07 -4.61 -8.93
C GLN A 83 4.91 -4.12 -7.49
N LEU A 84 3.82 -3.43 -7.22
CA LEU A 84 3.38 -3.04 -5.89
C LEU A 84 2.05 -3.74 -5.59
N LEU A 85 2.05 -4.54 -4.55
CA LEU A 85 0.87 -5.25 -4.06
C LEU A 85 0.31 -4.50 -2.86
N VAL A 86 -0.97 -4.16 -2.91
CA VAL A 86 -1.67 -3.43 -1.85
C VAL A 86 -2.87 -4.22 -1.37
N GLY A 87 -2.92 -4.53 -0.10
CA GLY A 87 -4.04 -5.24 0.51
C GLY A 87 -5.12 -4.30 1.03
N ALA A 88 -6.38 -4.70 0.82
CA ALA A 88 -7.57 -4.09 1.41
C ALA A 88 -8.36 -5.17 2.14
N THR A 89 -8.24 -5.19 3.47
CA THR A 89 -8.71 -6.34 4.26
C THR A 89 -10.22 -6.41 4.40
N VAL A 90 -10.94 -5.31 4.31
CA VAL A 90 -12.41 -5.29 4.34
C VAL A 90 -13.00 -5.74 3.00
N LEU A 91 -12.34 -5.36 1.90
CA LEU A 91 -12.71 -5.83 0.55
C LEU A 91 -12.24 -7.25 0.25
N GLU A 92 -11.44 -7.86 1.13
CA GLU A 92 -10.86 -9.18 0.93
C GLU A 92 -10.15 -9.29 -0.43
N ALA A 93 -9.38 -8.25 -0.78
CA ALA A 93 -8.75 -8.09 -2.08
C ALA A 93 -7.28 -7.67 -1.97
N ILE A 94 -6.53 -8.01 -3.00
CA ILE A 94 -5.17 -7.53 -3.25
C ILE A 94 -5.19 -6.79 -4.58
N TYR A 95 -4.74 -5.56 -4.58
CA TYR A 95 -4.60 -4.73 -5.76
C TYR A 95 -3.16 -4.78 -6.25
N VAL A 96 -2.99 -5.06 -7.52
CA VAL A 96 -1.69 -5.08 -8.18
C VAL A 96 -1.53 -3.79 -8.95
N PHE A 97 -0.43 -3.08 -8.66
CA PHE A 97 -0.01 -1.89 -9.39
C PHE A 97 1.29 -2.19 -10.11
N GLU A 98 1.42 -1.69 -11.31
CA GLU A 98 2.65 -1.74 -12.11
C GLU A 98 3.01 -0.34 -12.59
N LYS A 99 4.30 -0.11 -12.80
CA LYS A 99 4.75 1.17 -13.35
C LYS A 99 4.45 1.26 -14.84
N ASP A 100 3.83 2.37 -15.25
CA ASP A 100 3.67 2.70 -16.65
C ASP A 100 4.97 3.25 -17.26
N GLY A 101 4.97 3.53 -18.57
CA GLY A 101 6.13 4.10 -19.27
C GLY A 101 6.53 5.52 -18.81
N GLY A 102 5.77 6.13 -17.93
CA GLY A 102 6.03 7.44 -17.29
C GLY A 102 6.43 7.33 -15.82
N ASP A 103 6.78 6.13 -15.36
CA ASP A 103 7.20 5.83 -13.98
C ASP A 103 6.09 6.04 -12.93
N GLN A 104 4.83 6.02 -13.37
CA GLN A 104 3.65 6.15 -12.52
C GLN A 104 3.05 4.77 -12.24
N TRP A 105 2.70 4.53 -10.97
CA TRP A 105 1.98 3.33 -10.56
C TRP A 105 0.55 3.34 -11.09
N ARG A 106 0.14 2.26 -11.76
CA ARG A 106 -1.21 2.05 -12.27
C ARG A 106 -1.77 0.73 -11.78
N GLU A 107 -3.01 0.73 -11.33
CA GLU A 107 -3.73 -0.50 -11.01
C GLU A 107 -3.92 -1.33 -12.29
N THR A 108 -3.43 -2.56 -12.26
CA THR A 108 -3.51 -3.49 -13.41
C THR A 108 -4.40 -4.68 -13.13
N GLN A 109 -4.56 -5.06 -11.85
CA GLN A 109 -5.35 -6.23 -11.49
C GLN A 109 -5.90 -6.12 -10.05
N ILE A 110 -7.07 -6.71 -9.85
CA ILE A 110 -7.64 -6.98 -8.53
C ILE A 110 -7.71 -8.49 -8.33
N LEU A 111 -7.09 -8.98 -7.28
CA LEU A 111 -7.07 -10.39 -6.92
C LEU A 111 -7.99 -10.62 -5.73
N THR A 112 -8.92 -11.57 -5.89
CA THR A 112 -9.83 -12.03 -4.83
C THR A 112 -9.74 -13.55 -4.75
N ALA A 113 -10.06 -14.13 -3.59
CA ALA A 113 -10.12 -15.59 -3.51
C ALA A 113 -11.36 -16.11 -4.21
N SER A 114 -11.22 -17.22 -4.94
CA SER A 114 -12.33 -17.89 -5.60
C SER A 114 -13.26 -18.61 -4.63
N ASP A 115 -12.81 -18.87 -3.40
CA ASP A 115 -13.48 -19.54 -2.30
C ASP A 115 -13.68 -18.65 -1.08
N ALA A 116 -13.68 -17.32 -1.29
CA ALA A 116 -13.84 -16.36 -0.22
C ALA A 116 -15.20 -16.52 0.46
N TYR A 117 -15.18 -16.97 1.71
CA TYR A 117 -16.31 -16.78 2.63
C TYR A 117 -16.17 -15.42 3.29
N ALA A 118 -17.27 -14.70 3.45
CA ALA A 118 -17.27 -13.42 4.16
C ALA A 118 -16.59 -13.57 5.53
N GLY A 119 -15.52 -12.79 5.75
CA GLY A 119 -14.68 -12.86 6.94
C GLY A 119 -13.33 -13.57 6.77
N ASN A 120 -13.03 -14.12 5.58
CA ASN A 120 -11.69 -14.58 5.24
C ASN A 120 -10.85 -13.39 4.85
N SER A 121 -10.11 -12.82 5.74
CA SER A 121 -9.29 -11.61 5.51
C SER A 121 -8.15 -11.84 4.50
N ILE A 122 -8.47 -12.06 3.22
CA ILE A 122 -7.51 -11.89 2.12
C ILE A 122 -7.14 -10.41 2.05
N GLY A 123 -5.93 -10.11 1.65
CA GLY A 123 -5.43 -8.74 1.65
C GLY A 123 -4.34 -8.52 2.69
N ARG A 124 -3.98 -9.56 3.44
CA ARG A 124 -2.76 -9.58 4.25
C ARG A 124 -1.65 -10.26 3.46
N ILE A 125 -0.92 -9.47 2.68
CA ILE A 125 0.24 -9.95 1.92
C ILE A 125 1.39 -10.14 2.91
N SER A 126 2.00 -11.31 2.91
CA SER A 126 3.11 -11.62 3.81
C SER A 126 4.48 -11.46 3.15
N ALA A 127 4.60 -11.82 1.86
CA ALA A 127 5.83 -11.68 1.09
C ALA A 127 5.56 -11.74 -0.42
N ALA A 128 6.46 -11.17 -1.21
CA ALA A 128 6.47 -11.32 -2.66
C ALA A 128 7.91 -11.44 -3.17
N ASP A 129 8.11 -12.21 -4.24
CA ASP A 129 9.37 -12.36 -4.96
C ASP A 129 9.09 -12.65 -6.45
N GLY A 130 9.44 -11.72 -7.31
CA GLY A 130 9.09 -11.78 -8.74
C GLY A 130 7.58 -11.92 -8.95
N ASP A 131 7.19 -12.93 -9.73
CA ASP A 131 5.79 -13.22 -10.09
C ASP A 131 5.03 -13.99 -9.00
N HIS A 132 5.66 -14.26 -7.85
CA HIS A 132 5.07 -15.03 -6.77
C HIS A 132 4.81 -14.15 -5.55
N PHE A 133 3.66 -14.33 -4.94
CA PHE A 133 3.37 -13.75 -3.63
C PHE A 133 2.69 -14.77 -2.73
N LEU A 134 2.92 -14.61 -1.43
CA LEU A 134 2.28 -15.37 -0.39
C LEU A 134 1.31 -14.46 0.36
N THR A 135 0.06 -14.85 0.42
CA THR A 135 -0.95 -14.20 1.26
C THR A 135 -1.47 -15.19 2.28
N ALA A 136 -1.80 -14.68 3.46
CA ALA A 136 -2.49 -15.47 4.48
C ALA A 136 -3.94 -15.00 4.60
N SER A 137 -4.84 -15.95 4.77
CA SER A 137 -6.23 -15.68 5.16
C SER A 137 -6.49 -16.28 6.54
N TRP A 138 -7.35 -15.67 7.31
CA TRP A 138 -7.82 -16.20 8.58
C TRP A 138 -9.27 -16.60 8.42
N ALA A 139 -9.56 -17.88 8.62
CA ALA A 139 -10.93 -18.31 8.79
C ALA A 139 -11.30 -18.15 10.27
N ASN A 140 -12.29 -17.33 10.58
CA ASN A 140 -12.92 -17.38 11.88
C ASN A 140 -13.84 -18.63 11.90
N SER A 141 -13.40 -19.65 12.65
CA SER A 141 -14.20 -20.85 12.94
C SER A 141 -15.22 -20.56 14.03
#